data_3c32bc335612b752740c241a2d8023a3
#
_entry.id   3c32bc335612b752740c241a2d8023a3
#
_cell.length_a   1.000
_cell.length_b   1.000
_cell.length_c   1.000
_cell.angle_alpha   90.00
_cell.angle_beta   90.00
_cell.angle_gamma   90.00
#
_symmetry.space_group_name_H-M   'P 1'
#
loop_
_entity.id
_entity.type
_entity.pdbx_description
1 polymer ?
#
loop_
_entity_poly.entity_id
_entity_poly.type
_entity_poly.pdbx_seq_one_letter_code
_entity_poly.pdbx_strand_id
1 'polypeptide(L)'
;MNYTPITEENIEKVATLYMNHYNQHSGGCWTYEKAYKRIRQMVTMEDSLCLMQEDDNDIPTGLVIGYLESYDDFTFYYLDEILIFGEYQNKGYGRLLLQEVEQRVRERGAQMIELVCPDDAHHMHFYGGFGMAEATNLRLMK
;
A
#
# COMPACT_ATOMS: atom_id res chain seq x y z
N MET A 1 3.52 -16.66 -3.21
CA MET A 1 3.07 -15.28 -3.44
C MET A 1 3.92 -14.62 -4.51
N ASN A 2 3.28 -13.96 -5.44
CA ASN A 2 3.94 -13.15 -6.46
C ASN A 2 3.66 -11.67 -6.22
N TYR A 3 4.60 -10.81 -6.57
CA TYR A 3 4.49 -9.36 -6.38
C TYR A 3 4.83 -8.66 -7.68
N THR A 4 3.80 -8.14 -8.33
CA THR A 4 3.90 -7.53 -9.66
C THR A 4 3.87 -6.02 -9.54
N PRO A 5 4.83 -5.29 -10.11
CA PRO A 5 4.75 -3.82 -10.14
C PRO A 5 3.47 -3.34 -10.80
N ILE A 6 2.82 -2.36 -10.17
CA ILE A 6 1.70 -1.66 -10.79
C ILE A 6 2.27 -0.60 -11.72
N THR A 7 1.88 -0.66 -12.99
CA THR A 7 2.35 0.26 -14.04
C THR A 7 1.15 0.78 -14.82
N GLU A 8 1.37 1.70 -15.73
CA GLU A 8 0.31 2.19 -16.61
C GLU A 8 -0.30 1.08 -17.49
N GLU A 9 0.41 -0.04 -17.67
CA GLU A 9 -0.07 -1.18 -18.45
C GLU A 9 -1.13 -2.03 -17.73
N ASN A 10 -1.09 -2.09 -16.39
CA ASN A 10 -2.02 -2.93 -15.61
C ASN A 10 -2.94 -2.14 -14.67
N ILE A 11 -2.86 -0.81 -14.71
CA ILE A 11 -3.61 0.05 -13.80
C ILE A 11 -5.13 -0.10 -13.92
N GLU A 12 -5.65 -0.41 -15.10
CA GLU A 12 -7.08 -0.61 -15.31
C GLU A 12 -7.62 -1.76 -14.46
N LYS A 13 -6.92 -2.88 -14.46
CA LYS A 13 -7.25 -4.05 -13.63
C LYS A 13 -7.20 -3.69 -12.15
N VAL A 14 -6.16 -3.01 -11.73
CA VAL A 14 -5.96 -2.63 -10.32
C VAL A 14 -7.05 -1.65 -9.86
N ALA A 15 -7.39 -0.67 -10.68
CA ALA A 15 -8.44 0.30 -10.37
C ALA A 15 -9.80 -0.37 -10.18
N THR A 16 -10.13 -1.34 -11.02
CA THR A 16 -11.37 -2.12 -10.90
C THR A 16 -11.41 -2.91 -9.59
N LEU A 17 -10.33 -3.58 -9.25
CA LEU A 17 -10.24 -4.34 -8.00
C LEU A 17 -10.34 -3.44 -6.77
N TYR A 18 -9.69 -2.29 -6.81
CA TYR A 18 -9.73 -1.28 -5.74
C TYR A 18 -11.15 -0.76 -5.53
N MET A 19 -11.79 -0.33 -6.59
CA MET A 19 -13.18 0.15 -6.56
C MET A 19 -14.13 -0.91 -5.98
N ASN A 20 -14.07 -2.12 -6.49
CA ASN A 20 -14.95 -3.19 -6.08
C ASN A 20 -14.77 -3.55 -4.60
N HIS A 21 -13.52 -3.59 -4.12
CA HIS A 21 -13.25 -3.87 -2.72
C HIS A 21 -13.94 -2.85 -1.81
N TYR A 22 -13.70 -1.57 -2.02
CA TYR A 22 -14.26 -0.54 -1.15
C TYR A 22 -15.77 -0.43 -1.24
N ASN A 23 -16.33 -0.57 -2.43
CA ASN A 23 -17.77 -0.49 -2.61
C ASN A 23 -18.52 -1.68 -2.02
N GLN A 24 -17.93 -2.88 -2.07
CA GLN A 24 -18.55 -4.10 -1.54
C GLN A 24 -18.30 -4.33 -0.05
N HIS A 25 -17.15 -3.93 0.48
CA HIS A 25 -16.73 -4.30 1.83
C HIS A 25 -16.68 -3.15 2.84
N SER A 26 -16.65 -1.89 2.37
CA SER A 26 -16.47 -0.72 3.24
C SER A 26 -17.50 0.37 3.03
N GLY A 27 -18.57 0.11 2.28
CA GLY A 27 -19.61 1.08 2.02
C GLY A 27 -19.14 2.28 1.20
N GLY A 28 -18.09 2.11 0.41
CA GLY A 28 -17.54 3.18 -0.43
C GLY A 28 -18.45 3.52 -1.61
N CYS A 29 -18.19 4.66 -2.21
CA CYS A 29 -18.88 5.14 -3.42
C CYS A 29 -17.90 5.48 -4.54
N TRP A 30 -16.89 4.64 -4.71
CA TRP A 30 -15.89 4.81 -5.76
C TRP A 30 -16.49 4.62 -7.15
N THR A 31 -16.12 5.49 -8.08
CA THR A 31 -16.29 5.24 -9.50
C THR A 31 -14.99 4.70 -10.08
N TYR A 32 -15.06 4.04 -11.23
CA TYR A 32 -13.86 3.57 -11.92
C TYR A 32 -12.88 4.74 -12.19
N GLU A 33 -13.38 5.85 -12.67
CA GLU A 33 -12.56 7.02 -13.00
C GLU A 33 -11.82 7.56 -11.77
N LYS A 34 -12.46 7.60 -10.61
CA LYS A 34 -11.83 8.05 -9.37
C LYS A 34 -10.80 7.05 -8.87
N ALA A 35 -11.10 5.76 -8.93
CA ALA A 35 -10.15 4.70 -8.56
C ALA A 35 -8.93 4.72 -9.50
N TYR A 36 -9.15 4.82 -10.79
CA TYR A 36 -8.09 4.93 -11.79
C TYR A 36 -7.18 6.14 -11.51
N LYS A 37 -7.78 7.31 -11.30
CA LYS A 37 -7.04 8.52 -10.98
C LYS A 37 -6.23 8.38 -9.69
N ARG A 38 -6.82 7.83 -8.65
CA ARG A 38 -6.17 7.58 -7.36
C ARG A 38 -4.90 6.75 -7.53
N ILE A 39 -5.02 5.62 -8.19
CA ILE A 39 -3.89 4.70 -8.40
C ILE A 39 -2.85 5.33 -9.34
N ARG A 40 -3.31 5.95 -10.43
CA ARG A 40 -2.41 6.57 -11.40
C ARG A 40 -1.58 7.71 -10.81
N GLN A 41 -2.17 8.54 -9.94
CA GLN A 41 -1.42 9.61 -9.28
C GLN A 41 -0.21 9.08 -8.52
N MET A 42 -0.37 7.93 -7.87
CA MET A 42 0.73 7.32 -7.11
C MET A 42 1.73 6.61 -8.02
N VAL A 43 1.25 5.84 -8.97
CA VAL A 43 2.11 5.03 -9.86
C VAL A 43 3.00 5.90 -10.75
N THR A 44 2.53 7.09 -11.14
CA THR A 44 3.28 8.00 -12.01
C THR A 44 4.20 8.97 -11.26
N MET A 45 4.22 8.92 -9.93
CA MET A 45 5.19 9.69 -9.16
C MET A 45 6.61 9.18 -9.41
N GLU A 46 7.56 10.10 -9.42
CA GLU A 46 8.97 9.73 -9.44
C GLU A 46 9.28 8.89 -8.18
N ASP A 47 10.07 7.85 -8.34
CA ASP A 47 10.46 6.91 -7.27
C ASP A 47 9.27 6.22 -6.57
N SER A 48 8.16 6.06 -7.27
CA SER A 48 7.06 5.25 -6.75
C SER A 48 7.47 3.77 -6.64
N LEU A 49 6.92 3.09 -5.65
CA LEU A 49 6.99 1.64 -5.52
C LEU A 49 5.59 1.16 -5.17
N CYS A 50 4.92 0.62 -6.17
CA CYS A 50 3.54 0.15 -6.08
C CYS A 50 3.49 -1.29 -6.56
N LEU A 51 2.93 -2.18 -5.74
CA LEU A 51 2.92 -3.61 -6.02
C LEU A 51 1.51 -4.17 -5.89
N MET A 52 1.18 -5.10 -6.77
CA MET A 52 0.04 -5.98 -6.63
C MET A 52 0.53 -7.34 -6.10
N GLN A 53 -0.10 -7.84 -5.05
CA GLN A 53 0.14 -9.18 -4.51
C GLN A 53 -0.80 -10.16 -5.21
N GLU A 54 -0.26 -11.30 -5.62
CA GLU A 54 -1.03 -12.38 -6.25
C GLU A 54 -0.67 -13.71 -5.59
N ASP A 55 -1.65 -14.59 -5.46
CA ASP A 55 -1.40 -15.94 -4.94
C ASP A 55 -0.74 -16.84 -6.01
N ASP A 56 -0.51 -18.11 -5.68
CA ASP A 56 0.17 -19.06 -6.58
C ASP A 56 -0.67 -19.43 -7.82
N ASN A 57 -1.93 -19.02 -7.87
CA ASN A 57 -2.81 -19.16 -9.03
C ASN A 57 -2.98 -17.85 -9.80
N ASP A 58 -2.10 -16.88 -9.57
CA ASP A 58 -2.13 -15.54 -10.19
C ASP A 58 -3.42 -14.76 -9.88
N ILE A 59 -4.05 -15.04 -8.73
CA ILE A 59 -5.24 -14.31 -8.28
C ILE A 59 -4.80 -13.13 -7.41
N PRO A 60 -5.20 -11.89 -7.76
CA PRO A 60 -4.88 -10.73 -6.96
C PRO A 60 -5.49 -10.81 -5.56
N THR A 61 -4.64 -10.64 -4.55
CA THR A 61 -5.03 -10.70 -3.13
C THR A 61 -4.91 -9.37 -2.41
N GLY A 62 -4.12 -8.44 -2.95
CA GLY A 62 -3.92 -7.14 -2.33
C GLY A 62 -3.01 -6.23 -3.15
N LEU A 63 -2.81 -5.04 -2.63
CA LEU A 63 -1.91 -4.07 -3.24
C LEU A 63 -1.27 -3.16 -2.20
N VAL A 64 -0.20 -2.52 -2.60
CA VAL A 64 0.43 -1.43 -1.86
C VAL A 64 0.77 -0.31 -2.82
N ILE A 65 0.54 0.92 -2.41
CA ILE A 65 0.95 2.11 -3.15
C ILE A 65 1.75 3.03 -2.23
N GLY A 66 2.82 3.59 -2.76
CA GLY A 66 3.71 4.46 -2.03
C GLY A 66 4.88 4.92 -2.88
N TYR A 67 5.76 5.69 -2.27
CA TYR A 67 6.90 6.27 -2.97
C TYR A 67 8.08 6.49 -2.03
N LEU A 68 9.28 6.50 -2.60
CA LEU A 68 10.50 6.87 -1.88
C LEU A 68 10.68 8.38 -1.97
N GLU A 69 11.06 8.97 -0.86
CA GLU A 69 11.38 10.39 -0.75
C GLU A 69 12.80 10.54 -0.22
N SER A 70 13.62 11.28 -0.96
CA SER A 70 15.04 11.43 -0.65
C SER A 70 15.37 12.87 -0.25
N TYR A 71 16.10 13.00 0.84
CA TYR A 71 16.71 14.25 1.31
C TYR A 71 18.22 14.17 1.09
N ASP A 72 18.96 15.12 1.62
CA ASP A 72 20.41 15.20 1.44
C ASP A 72 21.18 13.98 1.97
N ASP A 73 20.79 13.47 3.14
CA ASP A 73 21.44 12.31 3.78
C ASP A 73 20.48 11.21 4.23
N PHE A 74 19.21 11.29 3.79
CA PHE A 74 18.17 10.42 4.31
C PHE A 74 17.14 10.10 3.24
N THR A 75 16.75 8.83 3.13
CA THR A 75 15.69 8.35 2.24
C THR A 75 14.69 7.51 3.04
N PHE A 76 13.41 7.79 2.86
CA PHE A 76 12.36 6.97 3.44
C PHE A 76 11.30 6.59 2.40
N TYR A 77 10.58 5.52 2.69
CA TYR A 77 9.41 5.13 1.92
C TYR A 77 8.15 5.60 2.63
N TYR A 78 7.35 6.42 1.95
CA TYR A 78 6.01 6.75 2.42
C TYR A 78 5.02 5.74 1.87
N LEU A 79 4.48 4.90 2.77
CA LEU A 79 3.44 3.94 2.44
C LEU A 79 2.12 4.67 2.47
N ASP A 80 1.55 4.96 1.30
CA ASP A 80 0.31 5.70 1.21
C ASP A 80 -0.90 4.83 1.52
N GLU A 81 -0.92 3.61 0.99
CA GLU A 81 -1.97 2.66 1.28
C GLU A 81 -1.48 1.22 1.10
N ILE A 82 -1.88 0.34 2.02
CA ILE A 82 -1.77 -1.11 1.89
C ILE A 82 -3.16 -1.70 2.05
N LEU A 83 -3.54 -2.62 1.18
CA LEU A 83 -4.88 -3.16 1.12
C LEU A 83 -4.83 -4.66 0.80
N ILE A 84 -5.49 -5.46 1.62
CA ILE A 84 -5.79 -6.85 1.29
C ILE A 84 -7.28 -6.94 0.98
N PHE A 85 -7.61 -7.49 -0.18
CA PHE A 85 -9.00 -7.61 -0.61
C PHE A 85 -9.79 -8.51 0.35
N GLY A 86 -11.07 -8.17 0.58
CA GLY A 86 -11.87 -8.69 1.69
C GLY A 86 -11.83 -10.20 1.89
N GLU A 87 -11.90 -10.98 0.81
CA GLU A 87 -11.89 -12.45 0.86
C GLU A 87 -10.56 -13.04 1.35
N TYR A 88 -9.48 -12.27 1.26
CA TYR A 88 -8.12 -12.71 1.55
C TYR A 88 -7.57 -12.15 2.86
N GLN A 89 -8.39 -11.43 3.61
CA GLN A 89 -8.01 -10.87 4.92
C GLN A 89 -7.88 -11.96 5.98
N ASN A 90 -7.13 -11.68 7.04
CA ASN A 90 -6.90 -12.57 8.19
C ASN A 90 -6.19 -13.88 7.84
N LYS A 91 -5.40 -13.90 6.78
CA LYS A 91 -4.60 -15.06 6.34
C LYS A 91 -3.10 -14.78 6.38
N GLY A 92 -2.67 -13.64 6.93
CA GLY A 92 -1.27 -13.26 6.97
C GLY A 92 -0.74 -12.58 5.71
N TYR A 93 -1.57 -12.33 4.72
CA TYR A 93 -1.15 -11.77 3.43
C TYR A 93 -0.67 -10.32 3.54
N GLY A 94 -1.27 -9.52 4.42
CA GLY A 94 -0.83 -8.15 4.67
C GLY A 94 0.59 -8.09 5.24
N ARG A 95 0.92 -9.02 6.14
CA ARG A 95 2.27 -9.12 6.69
C ARG A 95 3.28 -9.51 5.62
N LEU A 96 2.94 -10.47 4.77
CA LEU A 96 3.81 -10.88 3.65
C LEU A 96 4.04 -9.72 2.68
N LEU A 97 3.00 -8.97 2.36
CA LEU A 97 3.10 -7.81 1.47
C LEU A 97 4.00 -6.73 2.07
N LEU A 98 3.83 -6.44 3.35
CA LEU A 98 4.63 -5.43 4.04
C LEU A 98 6.10 -5.85 4.15
N GLN A 99 6.38 -7.14 4.37
CA GLN A 99 7.74 -7.69 4.36
C GLN A 99 8.39 -7.54 2.98
N GLU A 100 7.66 -7.81 1.92
CA GLU A 100 8.16 -7.64 0.55
C GLU A 100 8.48 -6.17 0.25
N VAL A 101 7.61 -5.27 0.65
CA VAL A 101 7.84 -3.82 0.52
C VAL A 101 9.11 -3.42 1.26
N GLU A 102 9.24 -3.82 2.52
CA GLU A 102 10.42 -3.49 3.32
C GLU A 102 11.71 -3.94 2.64
N GLN A 103 11.75 -5.16 2.14
CA GLN A 103 12.92 -5.67 1.44
C GLN A 103 13.25 -4.80 0.23
N ARG A 104 12.27 -4.51 -0.63
CA ARG A 104 12.49 -3.75 -1.87
C ARG A 104 12.90 -2.31 -1.61
N VAL A 105 12.29 -1.64 -0.64
CA VAL A 105 12.63 -0.24 -0.36
C VAL A 105 13.99 -0.11 0.30
N ARG A 106 14.40 -1.08 1.13
CA ARG A 106 15.75 -1.10 1.71
C ARG A 106 16.82 -1.34 0.66
N GLU A 107 16.57 -2.20 -0.30
CA GLU A 107 17.46 -2.41 -1.46
C GLU A 107 17.62 -1.14 -2.29
N ARG A 108 16.62 -0.25 -2.28
CA ARG A 108 16.66 1.05 -2.94
C ARG A 108 17.17 2.18 -2.04
N GLY A 109 17.68 1.86 -0.85
CA GLY A 109 18.32 2.80 0.03
C GLY A 109 17.42 3.45 1.10
N ALA A 110 16.19 3.01 1.24
CA ALA A 110 15.30 3.53 2.28
C ALA A 110 15.81 3.12 3.67
N GLN A 111 15.88 4.08 4.57
CA GLN A 111 16.29 3.88 5.96
C GLN A 111 15.09 3.70 6.88
N MET A 112 13.89 4.09 6.43
CA MET A 112 12.67 4.07 7.22
C MET A 112 11.44 3.89 6.32
N ILE A 113 10.39 3.30 6.88
CA ILE A 113 9.04 3.29 6.31
C ILE A 113 8.15 4.14 7.21
N GLU A 114 7.42 5.06 6.63
CA GLU A 114 6.50 5.94 7.32
C GLU A 114 5.10 5.80 6.74
N LEU A 115 4.07 5.84 7.59
CA LEU A 115 2.68 5.82 7.16
C LEU A 115 1.80 6.58 8.15
N VAL A 116 0.59 6.90 7.70
CA VAL A 116 -0.50 7.42 8.53
C VAL A 116 -1.63 6.40 8.52
N CYS A 117 -2.10 6.02 9.69
CA CYS A 117 -3.20 5.07 9.82
C CYS A 117 -4.21 5.57 10.88
N PRO A 118 -5.44 5.03 10.88
CA PRO A 118 -6.37 5.27 11.97
C PRO A 118 -5.81 4.82 13.33
N ASP A 119 -6.08 5.59 14.34
CA ASP A 119 -5.71 5.25 15.73
C ASP A 119 -6.74 4.29 16.30
N ASP A 120 -6.62 3.03 15.99
CA ASP A 120 -7.47 1.96 16.50
C ASP A 120 -6.66 0.70 16.81
N ALA A 121 -7.27 -0.20 17.58
CA ALA A 121 -6.61 -1.41 18.05
C ALA A 121 -6.19 -2.34 16.88
N HIS A 122 -6.98 -2.42 15.83
CA HIS A 122 -6.70 -3.28 14.67
C HIS A 122 -5.43 -2.83 13.94
N HIS A 123 -5.34 -1.55 13.59
CA HIS A 123 -4.18 -1.00 12.89
C HIS A 123 -2.94 -1.02 13.78
N MET A 124 -3.07 -0.67 15.06
CA MET A 124 -1.95 -0.69 16.00
C MET A 124 -1.42 -2.10 16.23
N HIS A 125 -2.30 -3.10 16.28
CA HIS A 125 -1.89 -4.49 16.38
C HIS A 125 -1.12 -4.95 15.13
N PHE A 126 -1.64 -4.63 13.95
CA PHE A 126 -1.00 -5.01 12.68
C PHE A 126 0.38 -4.38 12.51
N TYR A 127 0.46 -3.07 12.60
CA TYR A 127 1.73 -2.36 12.40
C TYR A 127 2.69 -2.55 13.56
N GLY A 128 2.22 -2.58 14.78
CA GLY A 128 3.04 -2.87 15.96
C GLY A 128 3.64 -4.27 15.91
N GLY A 129 2.87 -5.25 15.44
CA GLY A 129 3.35 -6.62 15.21
C GLY A 129 4.44 -6.71 14.13
N PHE A 130 4.51 -5.75 13.23
CA PHE A 130 5.57 -5.62 12.23
C PHE A 130 6.79 -4.85 12.75
N GLY A 131 6.72 -4.29 13.94
CA GLY A 131 7.82 -3.54 14.56
C GLY A 131 7.74 -2.03 14.38
N MET A 132 6.62 -1.53 13.89
CA MET A 132 6.41 -0.08 13.75
C MET A 132 5.94 0.53 15.06
N ALA A 133 6.37 1.76 15.30
CA ALA A 133 6.03 2.52 16.50
C ALA A 133 5.47 3.90 16.12
N GLU A 134 4.70 4.47 17.02
CA GLU A 134 4.15 5.81 16.86
C GLU A 134 5.27 6.84 16.77
N ALA A 135 5.18 7.71 15.75
CA ALA A 135 6.12 8.81 15.57
C ALA A 135 5.74 10.01 16.46
N THR A 136 6.71 10.88 16.70
CA THR A 136 6.50 12.09 17.50
C THR A 136 5.96 13.27 16.68
N ASN A 137 5.94 13.15 15.36
CA ASN A 137 5.47 14.22 14.48
C ASN A 137 3.95 14.35 14.53
N LEU A 138 3.47 15.59 14.44
CA LEU A 138 2.06 15.88 14.44
C LEU A 138 1.53 16.00 13.01
N ARG A 139 0.34 15.46 12.78
CA ARG A 139 -0.45 15.73 11.59
C ARG A 139 -1.38 16.89 11.89
N LEU A 140 -1.27 17.97 11.11
CA LEU A 140 -2.12 19.15 11.26
C LEU A 140 -3.07 19.23 10.06
N MET A 141 -4.32 19.55 10.35
CA MET A 141 -5.39 19.68 9.36
C MET A 141 -6.12 21.01 9.56
N LYS A 142 -6.63 21.60 8.47
CA LYS A 142 -7.41 22.84 8.50
C LYS A 142 -8.84 22.59 7.99
#